data_28075998193becc4603491cd704e8b64
#
_entry.id   28075998193becc4603491cd704e8b64
#
_cell.length_a   1.000
_cell.length_b   1.000
_cell.length_c   1.000
_cell.angle_alpha   90.00
_cell.angle_beta   90.00
_cell.angle_gamma   90.00
#
_symmetry.space_group_name_H-M   'P 1'
#
loop_
_entity.id
_entity.type
_entity.pdbx_description
1 polymer ?
#
loop_
_entity_poly.entity_id
_entity_poly.type
_entity_poly.pdbx_seq_one_letter_code
_entity_poly.pdbx_strand_id
1 'polypeptide(L)'
;MRVTGRVLFVLIAALTSLGAMSLQRAEQPASDKEIRIGNVMPYSGPLSEFGAIGQAEAAYFDMINARGGINGRKIRFITRDDNSDPATALELTRNLVETENVDLMFGSFGTPGNLATRWYLNEKKIPQLFVASGDEELSQPGAFPWTMGWQPSFRSEGRIYANYIQAYYPRKKIVVLWQNDQFGRMLYKGIQEGLGDLNRLVRVDIAFDIADQHLDGHISILKRSGADIFVFLGVPSTAAKVIKLAASMNWHPVFIVNDASASIANAMAPAGLENSAGVISAAFLKDPSDPAWKDDPAMKDWFAFMDKYHQVESTNNSAAVYGYAAAEALAQVLKQCGDDVSRENIMRQAASLKNHHPSVALPDIRMNTSPHSYLPIRQMRLVQFDGRSWQPFGEVIETAFTEGAAR
;
A
#
# COMPACT_ATOMS: atom_id res chain seq x y z
N MET A 1 22.98 102.53 15.17
CA MET A 1 21.56 102.24 15.47
C MET A 1 21.34 100.70 15.29
N ARG A 2 21.28 100.11 16.37
CA ARG A 2 20.33 99.11 16.86
C ARG A 2 19.52 98.43 15.73
N VAL A 3 19.53 97.04 15.65
CA VAL A 3 18.57 96.14 16.24
C VAL A 3 19.12 94.69 16.18
N THR A 4 18.99 94.05 17.31
CA THR A 4 19.24 92.61 17.64
C THR A 4 18.29 91.68 17.02
N GLY A 5 18.76 90.54 16.52
CA GLY A 5 17.90 89.36 16.16
C GLY A 5 18.53 88.03 16.57
N ARG A 6 18.04 87.47 17.63
CA ARG A 6 18.40 86.13 18.15
C ARG A 6 17.98 85.08 17.17
N VAL A 7 18.88 84.19 16.72
CA VAL A 7 18.58 82.98 16.02
C VAL A 7 18.73 81.82 17.01
N LEU A 8 17.65 81.13 17.20
CA LEU A 8 17.45 79.94 18.04
C LEU A 8 17.87 78.69 17.23
N PHE A 9 18.93 78.05 17.68
CA PHE A 9 19.36 76.77 17.13
C PHE A 9 18.48 75.62 17.76
N VAL A 10 17.67 74.96 16.95
CA VAL A 10 16.98 73.75 17.31
C VAL A 10 17.83 72.57 16.81
N LEU A 11 18.43 71.80 17.72
CA LEU A 11 19.05 70.52 17.43
C LEU A 11 17.96 69.46 17.27
N ILE A 12 17.82 68.96 16.07
CA ILE A 12 16.98 67.75 15.82
C ILE A 12 17.95 66.56 15.87
N ALA A 13 17.86 65.78 16.95
CA ALA A 13 18.49 64.48 17.06
C ALA A 13 17.69 63.43 16.24
N ALA A 14 18.23 63.00 15.12
CA ALA A 14 17.67 61.89 14.35
C ALA A 14 18.13 60.58 14.99
N LEU A 15 17.23 59.93 15.74
CA LEU A 15 17.40 58.52 16.15
C LEU A 15 17.10 57.63 14.94
N THR A 16 18.14 57.04 14.36
CA THR A 16 18.02 55.91 13.39
C THR A 16 17.71 54.66 14.16
N SER A 17 16.42 54.27 14.25
CA SER A 17 16.00 52.95 14.66
C SER A 17 16.13 52.02 13.44
N LEU A 18 17.21 51.20 13.43
CA LEU A 18 17.27 50.00 12.57
C LEU A 18 16.21 48.99 13.06
N GLY A 19 15.05 49.07 12.47
CA GLY A 19 14.06 48.01 12.60
C GLY A 19 14.54 46.79 11.83
N ALA A 20 14.89 45.72 12.55
CA ALA A 20 15.06 44.42 11.96
C ALA A 20 13.72 43.99 11.33
N MET A 21 13.59 44.13 10.02
CA MET A 21 12.53 43.47 9.26
C MET A 21 12.80 41.98 9.28
N SER A 22 12.21 41.27 10.25
CA SER A 22 11.99 39.85 10.14
C SER A 22 11.06 39.66 8.94
N LEU A 23 11.59 39.11 7.85
CA LEU A 23 10.84 38.57 6.75
C LEU A 23 10.02 37.37 7.30
N GLN A 24 8.86 37.66 7.91
CA GLN A 24 7.80 36.70 8.01
C GLN A 24 7.37 36.42 6.57
N ARG A 25 7.85 35.29 6.05
CA ARG A 25 7.32 34.68 4.83
C ARG A 25 5.83 34.48 5.11
N ALA A 26 5.00 35.31 4.50
CA ALA A 26 3.55 35.16 4.56
C ALA A 26 3.25 33.74 4.05
N GLU A 27 2.83 32.85 4.94
CA GLU A 27 2.14 31.62 4.53
C GLU A 27 0.96 32.08 3.68
N GLN A 28 1.03 31.80 2.37
CA GLN A 28 -0.16 31.95 1.53
C GLN A 28 -1.23 31.05 2.14
N PRO A 29 -2.39 31.59 2.51
CA PRO A 29 -3.46 30.74 2.98
C PRO A 29 -3.75 29.71 1.89
N ALA A 30 -3.62 28.42 2.22
CA ALA A 30 -4.15 27.36 1.38
C ALA A 30 -5.57 27.76 1.03
N SER A 31 -5.91 27.77 -0.27
CA SER A 31 -7.26 28.19 -0.66
C SER A 31 -8.22 27.27 0.08
N ASP A 32 -9.18 27.79 0.84
CA ASP A 32 -10.19 27.03 1.61
C ASP A 32 -11.01 26.05 0.74
N LYS A 33 -10.66 25.93 -0.53
CA LYS A 33 -11.36 25.16 -1.57
C LYS A 33 -10.58 23.98 -2.16
N GLU A 34 -9.39 23.69 -1.69
CA GLU A 34 -8.53 22.61 -2.21
C GLU A 34 -7.91 21.79 -1.09
N ILE A 35 -7.83 20.47 -1.27
CA ILE A 35 -7.05 19.56 -0.43
C ILE A 35 -5.91 19.02 -1.29
N ARG A 36 -4.66 19.21 -0.86
CA ARG A 36 -3.45 18.79 -1.57
C ARG A 36 -2.95 17.46 -1.02
N ILE A 37 -2.91 16.45 -1.87
CA ILE A 37 -2.49 15.10 -1.50
C ILE A 37 -1.22 14.76 -2.25
N GLY A 38 -0.16 14.43 -1.52
CA GLY A 38 1.10 13.94 -2.07
C GLY A 38 1.12 12.41 -2.17
N ASN A 39 1.77 11.91 -3.20
CA ASN A 39 1.95 10.49 -3.43
C ASN A 39 3.31 10.22 -4.08
N VAL A 40 3.93 9.10 -3.73
CA VAL A 40 5.18 8.63 -4.34
C VAL A 40 5.00 7.18 -4.76
N MET A 41 5.26 6.88 -6.03
CA MET A 41 4.97 5.60 -6.68
C MET A 41 6.10 5.14 -7.58
N PRO A 42 6.31 3.83 -7.74
CA PRO A 42 7.27 3.28 -8.70
C PRO A 42 6.65 3.23 -10.11
N TYR A 43 6.54 4.37 -10.80
CA TYR A 43 6.09 4.36 -12.20
C TYR A 43 7.14 3.82 -13.15
N SER A 44 8.40 3.75 -12.70
CA SER A 44 9.52 3.11 -13.38
C SER A 44 10.29 2.19 -12.42
N GLY A 45 11.33 1.49 -12.95
CA GLY A 45 12.13 0.57 -12.17
C GLY A 45 11.50 -0.82 -11.99
N PRO A 46 12.08 -1.66 -11.11
CA PRO A 46 11.73 -3.08 -11.01
C PRO A 46 10.33 -3.36 -10.45
N LEU A 47 9.70 -2.39 -9.79
CA LEU A 47 8.35 -2.50 -9.23
C LEU A 47 7.31 -1.71 -10.03
N SER A 48 7.62 -1.32 -11.28
CA SER A 48 6.74 -0.49 -12.11
C SER A 48 5.37 -1.10 -12.40
N GLU A 49 5.21 -2.42 -12.27
CA GLU A 49 3.90 -3.09 -12.38
C GLU A 49 2.89 -2.60 -11.34
N PHE A 50 3.34 -1.99 -10.22
CA PHE A 50 2.51 -1.41 -9.18
C PHE A 50 2.20 0.09 -9.38
N GLY A 51 2.77 0.74 -10.38
CA GLY A 51 2.47 2.13 -10.72
C GLY A 51 0.98 2.37 -11.03
N ALA A 52 0.29 1.33 -11.48
CA ALA A 52 -1.17 1.36 -11.70
C ALA A 52 -1.98 1.73 -10.45
N ILE A 53 -1.46 1.52 -9.24
CA ILE A 53 -2.08 1.94 -7.98
C ILE A 53 -2.27 3.46 -7.99
N GLY A 54 -1.16 4.22 -8.12
CA GLY A 54 -1.20 5.68 -8.10
C GLY A 54 -1.94 6.29 -9.28
N GLN A 55 -1.92 5.62 -10.44
CA GLN A 55 -2.71 6.05 -11.60
C GLN A 55 -4.22 5.92 -11.33
N ALA A 56 -4.66 4.82 -10.71
CA ALA A 56 -6.07 4.63 -10.34
C ALA A 56 -6.49 5.59 -9.22
N GLU A 57 -5.62 5.88 -8.26
CA GLU A 57 -5.83 6.90 -7.22
C GLU A 57 -6.05 8.28 -7.84
N ALA A 58 -5.19 8.69 -8.79
CA ALA A 58 -5.32 9.95 -9.50
C ALA A 58 -6.66 10.04 -10.25
N ALA A 59 -7.00 9.00 -11.03
CA ALA A 59 -8.25 8.93 -11.77
C ALA A 59 -9.48 8.95 -10.83
N TYR A 60 -9.39 8.33 -9.65
CA TYR A 60 -10.46 8.37 -8.66
C TYR A 60 -10.71 9.79 -8.15
N PHE A 61 -9.65 10.53 -7.84
CA PHE A 61 -9.81 11.92 -7.42
C PHE A 61 -10.26 12.84 -8.55
N ASP A 62 -9.90 12.57 -9.80
CA ASP A 62 -10.47 13.27 -10.96
C ASP A 62 -11.98 13.02 -11.09
N MET A 63 -12.43 11.79 -10.88
CA MET A 63 -13.85 11.45 -10.81
C MET A 63 -14.56 12.21 -9.68
N ILE A 64 -13.98 12.24 -8.49
CA ILE A 64 -14.51 12.99 -7.34
C ILE A 64 -14.59 14.48 -7.68
N ASN A 65 -13.56 15.04 -8.30
CA ASN A 65 -13.51 16.43 -8.71
C ASN A 65 -14.58 16.77 -9.76
N ALA A 66 -14.82 15.89 -10.72
CA ALA A 66 -15.88 16.06 -11.71
C ALA A 66 -17.29 16.08 -11.07
N ARG A 67 -17.46 15.41 -9.93
CA ARG A 67 -18.70 15.37 -9.14
C ARG A 67 -18.84 16.51 -8.12
N GLY A 68 -17.93 17.49 -8.11
CA GLY A 68 -17.98 18.66 -7.21
C GLY A 68 -16.97 18.65 -6.07
N GLY A 69 -16.14 17.60 -5.95
CA GLY A 69 -15.14 17.44 -4.88
C GLY A 69 -15.73 16.83 -3.61
N ILE A 70 -15.03 16.98 -2.49
CA ILE A 70 -15.44 16.50 -1.16
C ILE A 70 -15.76 17.70 -0.28
N ASN A 71 -16.96 17.76 0.26
CA ASN A 71 -17.44 18.88 1.09
C ASN A 71 -17.18 20.25 0.42
N GLY A 72 -17.37 20.33 -0.90
CA GLY A 72 -17.15 21.54 -1.71
C GLY A 72 -15.68 21.85 -2.02
N ARG A 73 -14.73 21.02 -1.60
CA ARG A 73 -13.29 21.18 -1.88
C ARG A 73 -12.86 20.25 -3.00
N LYS A 74 -12.01 20.76 -3.89
CA LYS A 74 -11.35 19.95 -4.93
C LYS A 74 -10.15 19.21 -4.32
N ILE A 75 -9.82 18.05 -4.87
CA ILE A 75 -8.62 17.29 -4.53
C ILE A 75 -7.54 17.62 -5.58
N ARG A 76 -6.39 18.09 -5.13
CA ARG A 76 -5.18 18.17 -5.95
C ARG A 76 -4.26 17.02 -5.58
N PHE A 77 -4.32 15.96 -6.38
CA PHE A 77 -3.45 14.80 -6.21
C PHE A 77 -2.14 15.00 -6.98
N ILE A 78 -1.00 14.93 -6.27
CA ILE A 78 0.33 15.21 -6.83
C ILE A 78 1.18 13.95 -6.62
N THR A 79 1.36 13.19 -7.69
CA THR A 79 2.14 11.95 -7.66
C THR A 79 3.52 12.14 -8.31
N ARG A 80 4.53 11.38 -7.85
CA ARG A 80 5.92 11.42 -8.32
C ARG A 80 6.46 10.00 -8.47
N ASP A 81 7.37 9.82 -9.44
CA ASP A 81 8.06 8.54 -9.69
C ASP A 81 9.32 8.44 -8.85
N ASP A 82 9.42 7.45 -7.97
CA ASP A 82 10.62 7.17 -7.17
C ASP A 82 11.55 6.14 -7.78
N ASN A 83 11.21 5.59 -8.94
CA ASN A 83 11.98 4.54 -9.62
C ASN A 83 12.28 3.32 -8.69
N SER A 84 11.40 3.05 -7.75
CA SER A 84 11.56 2.01 -6.71
C SER A 84 12.75 2.23 -5.77
N ASP A 85 13.25 3.47 -5.64
CA ASP A 85 14.41 3.82 -4.80
C ASP A 85 13.98 4.58 -3.53
N PRO A 86 14.30 4.05 -2.32
CA PRO A 86 13.90 4.68 -1.06
C PRO A 86 14.52 6.06 -0.81
N ALA A 87 15.73 6.33 -1.34
CA ALA A 87 16.38 7.64 -1.18
C ALA A 87 15.66 8.70 -2.02
N THR A 88 15.31 8.34 -3.26
CA THR A 88 14.48 9.16 -4.17
C THR A 88 13.10 9.40 -3.57
N ALA A 89 12.46 8.36 -2.99
CA ALA A 89 11.18 8.51 -2.30
C ALA A 89 11.23 9.56 -1.18
N LEU A 90 12.30 9.58 -0.37
CA LEU A 90 12.47 10.58 0.69
C LEU A 90 12.66 11.99 0.13
N GLU A 91 13.48 12.16 -0.90
CA GLU A 91 13.71 13.45 -1.56
C GLU A 91 12.41 14.03 -2.14
N LEU A 92 11.67 13.21 -2.89
CA LEU A 92 10.39 13.61 -3.49
C LEU A 92 9.34 13.93 -2.42
N THR A 93 9.29 13.16 -1.33
CA THR A 93 8.39 13.43 -0.20
C THR A 93 8.70 14.80 0.43
N ARG A 94 9.97 15.13 0.64
CA ARG A 94 10.37 16.47 1.13
C ARG A 94 9.93 17.57 0.18
N ASN A 95 10.12 17.40 -1.12
CA ASN A 95 9.65 18.36 -2.12
C ASN A 95 8.13 18.56 -2.08
N LEU A 96 7.35 17.46 -1.99
CA LEU A 96 5.90 17.51 -1.87
C LEU A 96 5.45 18.27 -0.61
N VAL A 97 6.14 18.07 0.52
CA VAL A 97 5.80 18.74 1.79
C VAL A 97 6.25 20.19 1.80
N GLU A 98 7.51 20.49 1.41
CA GLU A 98 8.14 21.81 1.61
C GLU A 98 7.89 22.78 0.48
N THR A 99 7.64 22.28 -0.75
CA THR A 99 7.45 23.11 -1.94
C THR A 99 6.00 23.09 -2.41
N GLU A 100 5.41 21.89 -2.55
CA GLU A 100 4.01 21.77 -3.01
C GLU A 100 3.01 22.00 -1.87
N ASN A 101 3.48 22.02 -0.60
CA ASN A 101 2.67 22.23 0.60
C ASN A 101 1.47 21.29 0.70
N VAL A 102 1.72 19.98 0.56
CA VAL A 102 0.67 18.97 0.70
C VAL A 102 0.12 18.91 2.12
N ASP A 103 -1.17 18.67 2.23
CA ASP A 103 -1.87 18.51 3.52
C ASP A 103 -1.59 17.13 4.13
N LEU A 104 -1.47 16.12 3.27
CA LEU A 104 -1.16 14.74 3.64
C LEU A 104 -0.42 14.01 2.52
N MET A 105 0.28 12.93 2.87
CA MET A 105 0.75 11.89 1.97
C MET A 105 -0.25 10.72 1.99
N PHE A 106 -0.52 10.12 0.83
CA PHE A 106 -1.50 9.05 0.71
C PHE A 106 -1.04 7.98 -0.28
N GLY A 107 -1.32 6.71 0.03
CA GLY A 107 -1.22 5.58 -0.90
C GLY A 107 0.18 5.27 -1.43
N SER A 108 1.23 5.95 -0.95
CA SER A 108 2.60 5.71 -1.44
C SER A 108 2.99 4.25 -1.32
N PHE A 109 3.58 3.71 -2.39
CA PHE A 109 3.85 2.28 -2.51
C PHE A 109 5.20 1.85 -1.93
N GLY A 110 5.22 0.63 -1.37
CA GLY A 110 6.43 -0.10 -1.02
C GLY A 110 6.94 0.13 0.39
N THR A 111 7.43 -0.93 1.01
CA THR A 111 7.90 -0.89 2.40
C THR A 111 9.14 -0.02 2.57
N PRO A 112 10.23 -0.17 1.78
CA PRO A 112 11.46 0.59 2.02
C PRO A 112 11.27 2.10 1.88
N GLY A 113 10.55 2.57 0.84
CA GLY A 113 10.29 3.99 0.60
C GLY A 113 9.47 4.62 1.74
N ASN A 114 8.41 3.93 2.17
CA ASN A 114 7.57 4.41 3.25
C ASN A 114 8.27 4.42 4.62
N LEU A 115 9.13 3.45 4.92
CA LEU A 115 9.97 3.46 6.12
C LEU A 115 10.98 4.60 6.09
N ALA A 116 11.58 4.90 4.94
CA ALA A 116 12.52 6.01 4.77
C ALA A 116 11.87 7.38 5.00
N THR A 117 10.61 7.55 4.62
CA THR A 117 9.86 8.81 4.76
C THR A 117 9.18 8.99 6.11
N ARG A 118 8.88 7.89 6.81
CA ARG A 118 8.07 7.85 8.04
C ARG A 118 8.54 8.81 9.13
N TRP A 119 9.84 8.80 9.46
CA TRP A 119 10.41 9.65 10.50
C TRP A 119 10.22 11.13 10.18
N TYR A 120 10.56 11.53 8.97
CA TYR A 120 10.40 12.91 8.51
C TYR A 120 8.94 13.37 8.58
N LEU A 121 8.00 12.56 8.08
CA LEU A 121 6.57 12.90 8.08
C LEU A 121 6.01 12.99 9.50
N ASN A 122 6.41 12.09 10.40
CA ASN A 122 5.98 12.14 11.80
C ASN A 122 6.57 13.36 12.53
N GLU A 123 7.83 13.72 12.31
CA GLU A 123 8.44 14.96 12.85
C GLU A 123 7.69 16.20 12.37
N LYS A 124 7.32 16.26 11.09
CA LYS A 124 6.57 17.37 10.49
C LYS A 124 5.07 17.33 10.76
N LYS A 125 4.57 16.32 11.43
CA LYS A 125 3.13 16.08 11.66
C LYS A 125 2.32 16.10 10.36
N ILE A 126 2.83 15.44 9.35
CA ILE A 126 2.14 15.22 8.07
C ILE A 126 1.50 13.83 8.10
N PRO A 127 0.19 13.70 7.93
CA PRO A 127 -0.45 12.40 7.79
C PRO A 127 0.16 11.60 6.63
N GLN A 128 0.58 10.36 6.92
CA GLN A 128 0.99 9.36 5.93
C GLN A 128 -0.05 8.26 5.98
N LEU A 129 -1.12 8.41 5.19
CA LEU A 129 -2.31 7.60 5.29
C LEU A 129 -2.37 6.49 4.24
N PHE A 130 -2.88 5.35 4.68
CA PHE A 130 -3.20 4.21 3.84
C PHE A 130 -2.04 3.80 2.94
N VAL A 131 -0.88 3.69 3.58
CA VAL A 131 0.37 3.31 2.92
C VAL A 131 0.18 1.97 2.22
N ALA A 132 0.58 1.89 0.95
CA ALA A 132 0.49 0.66 0.16
C ALA A 132 1.62 -0.31 0.53
N SER A 133 1.54 -0.84 1.76
CA SER A 133 2.41 -1.85 2.35
C SER A 133 1.72 -2.53 3.53
N GLY A 134 1.92 -3.84 3.67
CA GLY A 134 1.46 -4.63 4.81
C GLY A 134 2.52 -4.78 5.91
N ASP A 135 3.57 -3.97 5.92
CA ASP A 135 4.56 -4.01 7.00
C ASP A 135 3.98 -3.41 8.28
N GLU A 136 4.02 -4.20 9.36
CA GLU A 136 3.46 -3.81 10.66
C GLU A 136 4.17 -2.59 11.27
N GLU A 137 5.42 -2.31 10.88
CA GLU A 137 6.11 -1.10 11.29
C GLU A 137 5.45 0.19 10.80
N LEU A 138 4.65 0.13 9.74
CA LEU A 138 3.87 1.25 9.21
C LEU A 138 2.49 1.40 9.86
N SER A 139 2.21 0.62 10.90
CA SER A 139 0.92 0.58 11.59
C SER A 139 1.06 0.64 13.13
N GLN A 140 2.04 1.41 13.62
CA GLN A 140 2.39 1.54 15.04
C GLN A 140 1.98 2.92 15.61
N PRO A 141 0.72 3.12 16.01
CA PRO A 141 0.23 4.43 16.47
C PRO A 141 0.99 5.00 17.68
N GLY A 142 1.51 4.14 18.57
CA GLY A 142 2.26 4.57 19.74
C GLY A 142 3.62 5.20 19.41
N ALA A 143 4.29 4.71 18.38
CA ALA A 143 5.61 5.21 17.96
C ALA A 143 5.50 6.23 16.81
N PHE A 144 4.56 6.03 15.90
CA PHE A 144 4.38 6.82 14.68
C PHE A 144 2.91 7.21 14.48
N PRO A 145 2.40 8.17 15.28
CA PRO A 145 0.98 8.52 15.28
C PRO A 145 0.49 9.17 13.98
N TRP A 146 1.39 9.55 13.06
CA TRP A 146 1.08 10.16 11.79
C TRP A 146 1.20 9.19 10.59
N THR A 147 1.48 7.90 10.84
CA THR A 147 1.60 6.86 9.79
C THR A 147 0.60 5.74 10.01
N MET A 148 -0.19 5.43 8.99
CA MET A 148 -1.20 4.37 9.01
C MET A 148 -1.10 3.52 7.75
N GLY A 149 -1.00 2.19 7.90
CA GLY A 149 -1.12 1.22 6.81
C GLY A 149 -2.53 1.13 6.24
N TRP A 150 -2.73 0.25 5.25
CA TRP A 150 -4.06 0.03 4.68
C TRP A 150 -4.44 -1.44 4.56
N GLN A 151 -3.58 -2.24 3.94
CA GLN A 151 -3.81 -3.65 3.63
C GLN A 151 -3.54 -4.58 4.83
N PRO A 152 -3.92 -5.86 4.76
CA PRO A 152 -3.55 -6.86 5.75
C PRO A 152 -2.05 -6.95 5.98
N SER A 153 -1.66 -7.29 7.22
CA SER A 153 -0.25 -7.45 7.57
C SER A 153 0.39 -8.64 6.83
N PHE A 154 1.58 -8.43 6.27
CA PHE A 154 2.36 -9.50 5.63
C PHE A 154 2.66 -10.67 6.57
N ARG A 155 2.98 -10.40 7.85
CA ARG A 155 3.17 -11.47 8.85
C ARG A 155 1.90 -12.23 9.12
N SER A 156 0.77 -11.52 9.17
CA SER A 156 -0.53 -12.15 9.36
C SER A 156 -0.92 -13.02 8.17
N GLU A 157 -0.67 -12.55 6.97
CA GLU A 157 -0.87 -13.31 5.74
C GLU A 157 -0.01 -14.58 5.73
N GLY A 158 1.29 -14.48 6.05
CA GLY A 158 2.17 -15.65 6.18
C GLY A 158 1.65 -16.68 7.21
N ARG A 159 1.13 -16.22 8.35
CA ARG A 159 0.51 -17.09 9.35
C ARG A 159 -0.75 -17.79 8.83
N ILE A 160 -1.55 -17.14 7.99
CA ILE A 160 -2.72 -17.77 7.36
C ILE A 160 -2.28 -18.99 6.53
N TYR A 161 -1.26 -18.85 5.70
CA TYR A 161 -0.73 -19.97 4.90
C TYR A 161 -0.14 -21.07 5.77
N ALA A 162 0.61 -20.72 6.80
CA ALA A 162 1.16 -21.69 7.76
C ALA A 162 0.07 -22.48 8.47
N ASN A 163 -0.99 -21.82 8.96
CA ASN A 163 -2.13 -22.44 9.59
C ASN A 163 -2.86 -23.40 8.63
N TYR A 164 -3.02 -22.99 7.36
CA TYR A 164 -3.56 -23.85 6.33
C TYR A 164 -2.71 -25.10 6.13
N ILE A 165 -1.38 -24.96 6.04
CA ILE A 165 -0.45 -26.08 5.93
C ILE A 165 -0.55 -26.99 7.14
N GLN A 166 -0.61 -26.46 8.34
CA GLN A 166 -0.77 -27.27 9.57
C GLN A 166 -2.06 -28.08 9.57
N ALA A 167 -3.16 -27.46 9.15
CA ALA A 167 -4.47 -28.11 9.18
C ALA A 167 -4.59 -29.24 8.14
N TYR A 168 -4.09 -29.01 6.92
CA TYR A 168 -4.33 -29.92 5.80
C TYR A 168 -3.11 -30.76 5.39
N TYR A 169 -1.88 -30.32 5.77
CA TYR A 169 -0.62 -30.95 5.33
C TYR A 169 0.42 -31.13 6.45
N PRO A 170 0.05 -31.59 7.66
CA PRO A 170 0.91 -31.54 8.86
C PRO A 170 2.19 -32.37 8.79
N ARG A 171 2.35 -33.21 7.75
CA ARG A 171 3.52 -34.12 7.59
C ARG A 171 4.24 -33.87 6.26
N LYS A 172 3.82 -32.90 5.47
CA LYS A 172 4.35 -32.65 4.13
C LYS A 172 5.61 -31.78 4.19
N LYS A 173 6.56 -32.06 3.29
CA LYS A 173 7.78 -31.29 3.16
C LYS A 173 7.49 -29.98 2.43
N ILE A 174 8.04 -28.90 2.92
CA ILE A 174 7.81 -27.53 2.44
C ILE A 174 9.11 -26.99 1.84
N VAL A 175 8.99 -26.23 0.76
CA VAL A 175 10.02 -25.32 0.27
C VAL A 175 9.45 -23.93 0.13
N VAL A 176 10.32 -22.92 0.32
CA VAL A 176 9.95 -21.51 0.23
C VAL A 176 10.89 -20.80 -0.72
N LEU A 177 10.33 -20.00 -1.61
CA LEU A 177 11.06 -19.05 -2.44
C LEU A 177 10.50 -17.66 -2.13
N TRP A 178 11.34 -16.78 -1.56
CA TRP A 178 10.88 -15.49 -1.07
C TRP A 178 11.76 -14.34 -1.57
N GLN A 179 11.12 -13.20 -1.89
CA GLN A 179 11.80 -12.00 -2.38
C GLN A 179 12.72 -11.42 -1.30
N ASN A 180 13.97 -11.14 -1.65
CA ASN A 180 15.03 -10.71 -0.72
C ASN A 180 14.92 -9.22 -0.37
N ASP A 181 13.78 -8.83 0.19
CA ASP A 181 13.54 -7.50 0.73
C ASP A 181 12.68 -7.57 2.00
N GLN A 182 12.25 -6.43 2.52
CA GLN A 182 11.43 -6.38 3.72
C GLN A 182 10.05 -7.01 3.50
N PHE A 183 9.46 -6.88 2.30
CA PHE A 183 8.18 -7.49 1.94
C PHE A 183 8.22 -9.02 2.03
N GLY A 184 9.12 -9.66 1.28
CA GLY A 184 9.24 -11.12 1.28
C GLY A 184 9.69 -11.66 2.65
N ARG A 185 10.56 -10.92 3.34
CA ARG A 185 11.05 -11.27 4.69
C ARG A 185 9.92 -11.31 5.72
N MET A 186 8.99 -10.34 5.69
CA MET A 186 7.88 -10.30 6.64
C MET A 186 6.84 -11.39 6.36
N LEU A 187 6.55 -11.68 5.10
CA LEU A 187 5.72 -12.83 4.71
C LEU A 187 6.33 -14.14 5.21
N TYR A 188 7.63 -14.36 4.94
CA TYR A 188 8.32 -15.59 5.36
C TYR A 188 8.39 -15.71 6.89
N LYS A 189 8.63 -14.60 7.59
CA LYS A 189 8.57 -14.58 9.05
C LYS A 189 7.20 -15.03 9.58
N GLY A 190 6.12 -14.57 8.93
CA GLY A 190 4.76 -15.04 9.23
C GLY A 190 4.59 -16.55 9.03
N ILE A 191 5.14 -17.10 7.94
CA ILE A 191 5.17 -18.55 7.71
C ILE A 191 5.88 -19.27 8.86
N GLN A 192 7.09 -18.83 9.23
CA GLN A 192 7.88 -19.45 10.30
C GLN A 192 7.15 -19.42 11.65
N GLU A 193 6.58 -18.27 12.01
CA GLU A 193 5.80 -18.10 13.25
C GLU A 193 4.56 -19.00 13.27
N GLY A 194 3.81 -19.03 12.16
CA GLY A 194 2.63 -19.86 12.05
C GLY A 194 2.94 -21.34 12.05
N LEU A 195 4.02 -21.81 11.43
CA LEU A 195 4.42 -23.21 11.44
C LEU A 195 4.93 -23.67 12.83
N GLY A 196 5.50 -22.77 13.63
CA GLY A 196 6.08 -23.16 14.92
C GLY A 196 7.01 -24.36 14.80
N ASP A 197 6.77 -25.42 15.57
CA ASP A 197 7.56 -26.66 15.53
C ASP A 197 7.54 -27.37 14.16
N LEU A 198 6.52 -27.15 13.34
CA LEU A 198 6.47 -27.68 11.98
C LEU A 198 7.43 -26.98 11.01
N ASN A 199 8.07 -25.89 11.41
CA ASN A 199 9.10 -25.23 10.61
C ASN A 199 10.26 -26.17 10.22
N ARG A 200 10.50 -27.26 11.00
CA ARG A 200 11.43 -28.34 10.63
C ARG A 200 11.08 -29.06 9.33
N LEU A 201 9.85 -28.93 8.83
CA LEU A 201 9.41 -29.48 7.55
C LEU A 201 9.83 -28.63 6.36
N VAL A 202 10.25 -27.38 6.59
CA VAL A 202 10.87 -26.54 5.56
C VAL A 202 12.24 -27.13 5.24
N ARG A 203 12.38 -27.72 4.06
CA ARG A 203 13.58 -28.43 3.61
C ARG A 203 14.60 -27.51 3.00
N VAL A 204 14.12 -26.53 2.24
CA VAL A 204 14.93 -25.52 1.58
C VAL A 204 14.13 -24.23 1.55
N ASP A 205 14.75 -23.14 1.90
CA ASP A 205 14.27 -21.79 1.60
C ASP A 205 15.36 -21.04 0.84
N ILE A 206 14.92 -20.25 -0.13
CA ILE A 206 15.80 -19.45 -0.99
C ILE A 206 15.26 -18.02 -1.03
N ALA A 207 16.13 -17.05 -0.73
CA ALA A 207 15.88 -15.67 -1.02
C ALA A 207 16.30 -15.37 -2.46
N PHE A 208 15.47 -14.69 -3.23
CA PHE A 208 15.79 -14.26 -4.60
C PHE A 208 15.70 -12.74 -4.72
N ASP A 209 16.56 -12.13 -5.50
CA ASP A 209 16.46 -10.74 -5.83
C ASP A 209 15.48 -10.53 -7.01
N ILE A 210 14.70 -9.45 -6.99
CA ILE A 210 13.69 -9.19 -8.03
C ILE A 210 14.28 -9.13 -9.45
N ALA A 211 15.54 -8.76 -9.56
CA ALA A 211 16.30 -8.73 -10.82
C ALA A 211 16.95 -10.07 -11.19
N ASP A 212 16.75 -11.14 -10.38
CA ASP A 212 17.40 -12.42 -10.59
C ASP A 212 16.95 -13.07 -11.91
N GLN A 213 17.93 -13.44 -12.74
CA GLN A 213 17.71 -14.12 -14.02
C GLN A 213 17.83 -15.65 -13.89
N HIS A 214 18.20 -16.20 -12.74
CA HIS A 214 18.53 -17.62 -12.52
C HIS A 214 17.43 -18.40 -11.77
N LEU A 215 16.16 -18.02 -11.96
CA LEU A 215 15.03 -18.68 -11.33
C LEU A 215 14.94 -20.18 -11.61
N ASP A 216 15.37 -20.62 -12.81
CA ASP A 216 15.45 -22.04 -13.21
C ASP A 216 16.36 -22.84 -12.28
N GLY A 217 17.50 -22.27 -11.88
CA GLY A 217 18.42 -22.85 -10.90
C GLY A 217 17.75 -23.04 -9.54
N HIS A 218 17.06 -22.00 -9.04
CA HIS A 218 16.33 -22.07 -7.78
C HIS A 218 15.23 -23.14 -7.81
N ILE A 219 14.39 -23.15 -8.86
CA ILE A 219 13.31 -24.15 -8.99
C ILE A 219 13.88 -25.57 -9.07
N SER A 220 15.02 -25.78 -9.75
CA SER A 220 15.69 -27.07 -9.82
C SER A 220 16.15 -27.55 -8.44
N ILE A 221 16.69 -26.67 -7.59
CA ILE A 221 17.09 -26.99 -6.21
C ILE A 221 15.87 -27.36 -5.39
N LEU A 222 14.82 -26.53 -5.44
CA LEU A 222 13.58 -26.75 -4.68
C LEU A 222 12.92 -28.07 -5.07
N LYS A 223 12.82 -28.40 -6.34
CA LYS A 223 12.29 -29.68 -6.84
C LYS A 223 13.09 -30.88 -6.32
N ARG A 224 14.45 -30.82 -6.37
CA ARG A 224 15.31 -31.92 -5.89
C ARG A 224 15.18 -32.23 -4.39
N SER A 225 14.68 -31.29 -3.60
CA SER A 225 14.41 -31.53 -2.18
C SER A 225 13.30 -32.57 -1.93
N GLY A 226 12.51 -32.90 -2.95
CA GLY A 226 11.35 -33.77 -2.87
C GLY A 226 10.23 -33.17 -2.03
N ALA A 227 10.07 -31.84 -2.08
CA ALA A 227 9.00 -31.16 -1.35
C ALA A 227 7.63 -31.42 -1.98
N ASP A 228 6.64 -31.51 -1.12
CA ASP A 228 5.22 -31.68 -1.45
C ASP A 228 4.51 -30.31 -1.62
N ILE A 229 5.02 -29.27 -0.95
CA ILE A 229 4.45 -27.93 -0.90
C ILE A 229 5.50 -26.91 -1.34
N PHE A 230 5.12 -26.01 -2.23
CA PHE A 230 5.92 -24.88 -2.64
C PHE A 230 5.22 -23.56 -2.28
N VAL A 231 5.83 -22.79 -1.38
CA VAL A 231 5.37 -21.45 -1.00
C VAL A 231 6.23 -20.43 -1.75
N PHE A 232 5.59 -19.61 -2.56
CA PHE A 232 6.20 -18.48 -3.26
C PHE A 232 5.74 -17.17 -2.64
N LEU A 233 6.69 -16.29 -2.30
CA LEU A 233 6.45 -15.01 -1.66
C LEU A 233 7.18 -13.91 -2.43
N GLY A 234 6.50 -13.23 -3.34
CA GLY A 234 7.09 -12.24 -4.23
C GLY A 234 6.06 -11.51 -5.07
N VAL A 235 6.49 -10.91 -6.18
CA VAL A 235 5.66 -10.13 -7.09
C VAL A 235 5.00 -10.98 -8.18
N PRO A 236 3.88 -10.53 -8.79
CA PRO A 236 3.10 -11.29 -9.78
C PRO A 236 3.91 -11.76 -10.97
N SER A 237 4.74 -10.89 -11.55
CA SER A 237 5.56 -11.21 -12.73
C SER A 237 6.55 -12.35 -12.47
N THR A 238 7.08 -12.46 -11.25
CA THR A 238 7.95 -13.58 -10.84
C THR A 238 7.13 -14.82 -10.51
N ALA A 239 5.96 -14.70 -9.89
CA ALA A 239 5.04 -15.82 -9.67
C ALA A 239 4.69 -16.54 -10.96
N ALA A 240 4.36 -15.79 -12.03
CA ALA A 240 4.10 -16.34 -13.34
C ALA A 240 5.27 -17.19 -13.87
N LYS A 241 6.50 -16.68 -13.75
CA LYS A 241 7.72 -17.39 -14.19
C LYS A 241 7.94 -18.69 -13.41
N VAL A 242 7.83 -18.65 -12.07
CA VAL A 242 8.12 -19.83 -11.24
C VAL A 242 7.05 -20.91 -11.37
N ILE A 243 5.78 -20.58 -11.54
CA ILE A 243 4.70 -21.53 -11.83
C ILE A 243 4.97 -22.23 -13.18
N LYS A 244 5.26 -21.44 -14.22
CA LYS A 244 5.58 -21.96 -15.56
C LYS A 244 6.82 -22.85 -15.55
N LEU A 245 7.88 -22.46 -14.83
CA LEU A 245 9.10 -23.26 -14.69
C LEU A 245 8.84 -24.59 -13.97
N ALA A 246 8.09 -24.57 -12.87
CA ALA A 246 7.73 -25.79 -12.14
C ALA A 246 6.96 -26.76 -13.05
N ALA A 247 5.99 -26.28 -13.80
CA ALA A 247 5.22 -27.08 -14.76
C ALA A 247 6.10 -27.65 -15.87
N SER A 248 6.98 -26.83 -16.47
CA SER A 248 7.92 -27.27 -17.52
C SER A 248 8.89 -28.36 -17.06
N MET A 249 9.18 -28.39 -15.76
CA MET A 249 10.00 -29.42 -15.13
C MET A 249 9.17 -30.65 -14.69
N ASN A 250 7.90 -30.73 -15.01
CA ASN A 250 6.97 -31.76 -14.53
C ASN A 250 7.00 -31.89 -12.99
N TRP A 251 6.91 -30.74 -12.29
CA TRP A 251 6.82 -30.67 -10.84
C TRP A 251 5.51 -29.97 -10.43
N HIS A 252 4.65 -30.71 -9.75
CA HIS A 252 3.29 -30.29 -9.39
C HIS A 252 3.10 -30.35 -7.85
N PRO A 253 3.78 -29.50 -7.08
CA PRO A 253 3.54 -29.40 -5.63
C PRO A 253 2.19 -28.75 -5.35
N VAL A 254 1.73 -28.80 -4.09
CA VAL A 254 0.72 -27.86 -3.61
C VAL A 254 1.36 -26.46 -3.65
N PHE A 255 0.87 -25.62 -4.54
CA PHE A 255 1.43 -24.31 -4.78
C PHE A 255 0.69 -23.26 -3.96
N ILE A 256 1.41 -22.47 -3.16
CA ILE A 256 0.85 -21.37 -2.37
C ILE A 256 1.58 -20.09 -2.81
N VAL A 257 0.83 -19.05 -3.15
CA VAL A 257 1.37 -17.73 -3.49
C VAL A 257 0.78 -16.67 -2.56
N ASN A 258 1.52 -15.59 -2.30
CA ASN A 258 1.00 -14.47 -1.54
C ASN A 258 -0.08 -13.68 -2.33
N ASP A 259 -0.93 -12.94 -1.62
CA ASP A 259 -2.05 -12.18 -2.17
C ASP A 259 -1.67 -11.28 -3.35
N ALA A 260 -0.60 -10.48 -3.24
CA ALA A 260 -0.13 -9.63 -4.32
C ALA A 260 0.21 -10.41 -5.61
N SER A 261 0.56 -11.71 -5.50
CA SER A 261 0.85 -12.61 -6.62
C SER A 261 -0.37 -13.41 -7.10
N ALA A 262 -1.56 -13.18 -6.54
CA ALA A 262 -2.77 -13.92 -6.90
C ALA A 262 -3.53 -13.34 -8.12
N SER A 263 -2.98 -12.35 -8.82
CA SER A 263 -3.62 -11.74 -9.99
C SER A 263 -3.78 -12.74 -11.15
N ILE A 264 -5.01 -12.89 -11.63
CA ILE A 264 -5.27 -13.73 -12.81
C ILE A 264 -4.56 -13.13 -14.03
N ALA A 265 -4.69 -11.82 -14.28
CA ALA A 265 -4.08 -11.18 -15.45
C ALA A 265 -2.55 -11.15 -15.41
N ASN A 266 -1.96 -10.89 -14.23
CA ASN A 266 -0.52 -10.62 -14.12
C ASN A 266 0.31 -11.83 -13.68
N ALA A 267 -0.32 -12.90 -13.15
CA ALA A 267 0.38 -14.09 -12.71
C ALA A 267 -0.19 -15.39 -13.30
N MET A 268 -1.48 -15.69 -13.06
CA MET A 268 -2.05 -17.00 -13.45
C MET A 268 -2.10 -17.19 -14.96
N ALA A 269 -2.60 -16.21 -15.71
CA ALA A 269 -2.70 -16.30 -17.17
C ALA A 269 -1.32 -16.33 -17.88
N PRO A 270 -0.34 -15.48 -17.50
CA PRO A 270 1.01 -15.56 -18.06
C PRO A 270 1.76 -16.87 -17.71
N ALA A 271 1.44 -17.50 -16.57
CA ALA A 271 1.97 -18.82 -16.22
C ALA A 271 1.36 -19.97 -17.05
N GLY A 272 0.17 -19.75 -17.61
CA GLY A 272 -0.73 -20.73 -18.17
C GLY A 272 -1.83 -21.11 -17.18
N LEU A 273 -3.09 -20.91 -17.57
CA LEU A 273 -4.22 -21.14 -16.66
C LEU A 273 -4.28 -22.60 -16.16
N GLU A 274 -3.94 -23.55 -17.03
CA GLU A 274 -3.82 -24.97 -16.69
C GLU A 274 -2.68 -25.27 -15.70
N ASN A 275 -1.55 -24.56 -15.83
CA ASN A 275 -0.40 -24.71 -14.91
C ASN A 275 -0.70 -24.10 -13.54
N SER A 276 -1.62 -23.15 -13.50
CA SER A 276 -2.01 -22.42 -12.31
C SER A 276 -3.20 -23.05 -11.56
N ALA A 277 -3.86 -24.04 -12.18
CA ALA A 277 -4.97 -24.73 -11.52
C ALA A 277 -4.51 -25.42 -10.22
N GLY A 278 -5.23 -25.17 -9.13
CA GLY A 278 -4.90 -25.67 -7.81
C GLY A 278 -4.02 -24.74 -6.96
N VAL A 279 -3.50 -23.63 -7.53
CA VAL A 279 -2.76 -22.61 -6.76
C VAL A 279 -3.66 -22.05 -5.65
N ILE A 280 -3.10 -21.91 -4.46
CA ILE A 280 -3.75 -21.40 -3.25
C ILE A 280 -3.19 -20.03 -2.91
N SER A 281 -4.08 -19.14 -2.48
CA SER A 281 -3.72 -17.82 -1.94
C SER A 281 -4.70 -17.39 -0.87
N ALA A 282 -4.52 -16.19 -0.36
CA ALA A 282 -5.52 -15.47 0.42
C ALA A 282 -5.87 -14.17 -0.33
N ALA A 283 -7.08 -13.67 -0.15
CA ALA A 283 -7.52 -12.45 -0.83
C ALA A 283 -8.37 -11.58 0.10
N PHE A 284 -8.36 -10.27 -0.16
CA PHE A 284 -9.24 -9.29 0.49
C PHE A 284 -9.95 -8.38 -0.51
N LEU A 285 -9.47 -8.32 -1.76
CA LEU A 285 -10.08 -7.58 -2.88
C LEU A 285 -10.57 -8.55 -3.97
N LYS A 286 -11.49 -8.07 -4.80
CA LYS A 286 -11.95 -8.77 -6.00
C LYS A 286 -10.92 -8.61 -7.12
N ASP A 287 -10.57 -9.70 -7.80
CA ASP A 287 -9.75 -9.64 -9.01
C ASP A 287 -10.64 -9.23 -10.20
N PRO A 288 -10.31 -8.15 -10.93
CA PRO A 288 -11.14 -7.68 -12.04
C PRO A 288 -11.14 -8.64 -13.25
N SER A 289 -10.16 -9.55 -13.32
CA SER A 289 -10.09 -10.58 -14.37
C SER A 289 -10.89 -11.82 -14.03
N ASP A 290 -11.41 -11.93 -12.80
CA ASP A 290 -12.16 -13.10 -12.36
C ASP A 290 -13.60 -13.02 -12.88
N PRO A 291 -14.03 -13.98 -13.72
CA PRO A 291 -15.38 -14.02 -14.25
C PRO A 291 -16.47 -14.18 -13.18
N ALA A 292 -16.13 -14.59 -11.96
CA ALA A 292 -17.06 -14.66 -10.84
C ALA A 292 -17.65 -13.27 -10.50
N TRP A 293 -16.93 -12.19 -10.77
CA TRP A 293 -17.34 -10.82 -10.46
C TRP A 293 -18.00 -10.10 -11.64
N LYS A 294 -18.20 -10.75 -12.78
CA LYS A 294 -18.75 -10.15 -14.01
C LYS A 294 -20.08 -9.42 -13.78
N ASP A 295 -20.94 -9.97 -12.93
CA ASP A 295 -22.27 -9.43 -12.67
C ASP A 295 -22.37 -8.68 -11.33
N ASP A 296 -21.27 -8.58 -10.58
CA ASP A 296 -21.20 -7.82 -9.32
C ASP A 296 -21.40 -6.31 -9.60
N PRO A 297 -22.34 -5.66 -8.88
CA PRO A 297 -22.63 -4.24 -9.12
C PRO A 297 -21.43 -3.33 -8.93
N ALA A 298 -20.61 -3.55 -7.89
CA ALA A 298 -19.44 -2.72 -7.63
C ALA A 298 -18.35 -2.89 -8.69
N MET A 299 -18.21 -4.11 -9.23
CA MET A 299 -17.27 -4.33 -10.35
C MET A 299 -17.81 -3.75 -11.67
N LYS A 300 -19.11 -3.68 -11.89
CA LYS A 300 -19.68 -2.92 -13.02
C LYS A 300 -19.38 -1.42 -12.90
N ASP A 301 -19.48 -0.87 -11.69
CA ASP A 301 -19.10 0.53 -11.42
C ASP A 301 -17.60 0.75 -11.61
N TRP A 302 -16.77 -0.21 -11.20
CA TRP A 302 -15.33 -0.23 -11.45
C TRP A 302 -15.00 -0.20 -12.95
N PHE A 303 -15.61 -1.06 -13.78
CA PHE A 303 -15.36 -1.06 -15.22
C PHE A 303 -15.82 0.25 -15.87
N ALA A 304 -16.97 0.78 -15.49
CA ALA A 304 -17.44 2.08 -15.98
C ALA A 304 -16.51 3.24 -15.54
N PHE A 305 -15.92 3.16 -14.35
CA PHE A 305 -14.91 4.10 -13.88
C PHE A 305 -13.64 4.02 -14.74
N MET A 306 -13.12 2.81 -15.00
CA MET A 306 -11.93 2.59 -15.82
C MET A 306 -12.13 3.15 -17.24
N ASP A 307 -13.24 2.82 -17.87
CA ASP A 307 -13.58 3.28 -19.22
C ASP A 307 -13.65 4.81 -19.32
N LYS A 308 -14.10 5.48 -18.27
CA LYS A 308 -14.33 6.91 -18.30
C LYS A 308 -13.16 7.76 -17.81
N TYR A 309 -12.46 7.32 -16.79
CA TYR A 309 -11.47 8.12 -16.06
C TYR A 309 -10.05 7.57 -16.13
N HIS A 310 -9.88 6.31 -16.54
CA HIS A 310 -8.58 5.64 -16.49
C HIS A 310 -8.31 4.82 -17.77
N GLN A 311 -8.35 5.46 -18.92
CA GLN A 311 -8.22 4.82 -20.24
C GLN A 311 -6.78 4.34 -20.58
N VAL A 312 -5.80 4.62 -19.73
CA VAL A 312 -4.37 4.36 -20.00
C VAL A 312 -3.96 2.96 -19.59
N GLU A 313 -4.72 2.31 -18.69
CA GLU A 313 -4.38 1.04 -18.08
C GLU A 313 -5.40 -0.04 -18.44
N SER A 314 -4.99 -1.30 -18.33
CA SER A 314 -5.91 -2.42 -18.51
C SER A 314 -6.96 -2.46 -17.40
N THR A 315 -8.23 -2.59 -17.78
CA THR A 315 -9.34 -2.80 -16.83
C THR A 315 -9.19 -4.07 -15.98
N ASN A 316 -8.26 -4.94 -16.35
CA ASN A 316 -7.99 -6.22 -15.68
C ASN A 316 -6.83 -6.15 -14.68
N ASN A 317 -6.30 -4.97 -14.37
CA ASN A 317 -5.18 -4.80 -13.47
C ASN A 317 -5.63 -4.77 -11.99
N SER A 318 -5.24 -5.78 -11.21
CA SER A 318 -5.57 -5.88 -9.78
C SER A 318 -4.94 -4.77 -8.96
N ALA A 319 -3.77 -4.25 -9.35
CA ALA A 319 -3.13 -3.12 -8.69
C ALA A 319 -3.97 -1.82 -8.83
N ALA A 320 -4.64 -1.65 -9.98
CA ALA A 320 -5.55 -0.52 -10.16
C ALA A 320 -6.81 -0.64 -9.28
N VAL A 321 -7.34 -1.86 -9.08
CA VAL A 321 -8.45 -2.11 -8.11
C VAL A 321 -8.01 -1.75 -6.68
N TYR A 322 -6.77 -2.06 -6.33
CA TYR A 322 -6.20 -1.69 -5.03
C TYR A 322 -6.20 -0.15 -4.86
N GLY A 323 -5.66 0.60 -5.82
CA GLY A 323 -5.62 2.06 -5.78
C GLY A 323 -7.02 2.69 -5.69
N TYR A 324 -7.98 2.16 -6.45
CA TYR A 324 -9.38 2.60 -6.38
C TYR A 324 -9.98 2.41 -4.98
N ALA A 325 -9.79 1.23 -4.37
CA ALA A 325 -10.31 0.92 -3.05
C ALA A 325 -9.66 1.78 -1.95
N ALA A 326 -8.36 2.02 -2.04
CA ALA A 326 -7.64 2.90 -1.10
C ALA A 326 -8.11 4.35 -1.23
N ALA A 327 -8.29 4.85 -2.47
CA ALA A 327 -8.80 6.20 -2.71
C ALA A 327 -10.26 6.38 -2.24
N GLU A 328 -11.11 5.35 -2.40
CA GLU A 328 -12.46 5.30 -1.85
C GLU A 328 -12.44 5.45 -0.32
N ALA A 329 -11.54 4.71 0.35
CA ALA A 329 -11.37 4.77 1.78
C ALA A 329 -10.90 6.17 2.25
N LEU A 330 -9.94 6.79 1.56
CA LEU A 330 -9.51 8.16 1.87
C LEU A 330 -10.65 9.16 1.63
N ALA A 331 -11.39 9.03 0.55
CA ALA A 331 -12.54 9.90 0.29
C ALA A 331 -13.59 9.81 1.41
N GLN A 332 -13.79 8.63 2.00
CA GLN A 332 -14.65 8.47 3.18
C GLN A 332 -14.10 9.21 4.40
N VAL A 333 -12.80 9.12 4.68
CA VAL A 333 -12.14 9.87 5.76
C VAL A 333 -12.33 11.37 5.57
N LEU A 334 -12.05 11.88 4.37
CA LEU A 334 -12.17 13.31 4.06
C LEU A 334 -13.63 13.81 4.13
N LYS A 335 -14.61 12.97 3.75
CA LYS A 335 -16.04 13.29 3.96
C LYS A 335 -16.38 13.45 5.44
N GLN A 336 -15.84 12.57 6.31
CA GLN A 336 -16.05 12.62 7.75
C GLN A 336 -15.38 13.86 8.40
N CYS A 337 -14.35 14.42 7.78
CA CYS A 337 -13.71 15.65 8.26
C CYS A 337 -14.64 16.87 8.23
N GLY A 338 -15.67 16.90 7.37
CA GLY A 338 -16.55 18.05 7.22
C GLY A 338 -15.76 19.30 6.77
N ASP A 339 -15.93 20.39 7.49
CA ASP A 339 -15.24 21.65 7.21
C ASP A 339 -13.81 21.72 7.78
N ASP A 340 -13.50 20.89 8.78
CA ASP A 340 -12.18 20.85 9.40
C ASP A 340 -11.28 19.79 8.71
N VAL A 341 -10.49 20.23 7.75
CA VAL A 341 -9.48 19.40 7.07
C VAL A 341 -8.07 19.61 7.64
N SER A 342 -7.96 20.00 8.92
CA SER A 342 -6.68 20.02 9.61
C SER A 342 -6.06 18.62 9.67
N ARG A 343 -4.73 18.55 9.70
CA ARG A 343 -3.97 17.29 9.76
C ARG A 343 -4.38 16.43 10.96
N GLU A 344 -4.59 17.07 12.09
CA GLU A 344 -5.05 16.44 13.32
C GLU A 344 -6.45 15.82 13.16
N ASN A 345 -7.37 16.52 12.50
CA ASN A 345 -8.70 15.98 12.26
C ASN A 345 -8.68 14.84 11.24
N ILE A 346 -7.89 14.98 10.17
CA ILE A 346 -7.72 13.91 9.17
C ILE A 346 -7.23 12.63 9.85
N MET A 347 -6.19 12.69 10.69
CA MET A 347 -5.71 11.52 11.45
C MET A 347 -6.78 10.98 12.40
N ARG A 348 -7.51 11.85 13.09
CA ARG A 348 -8.59 11.43 14.01
C ARG A 348 -9.70 10.70 13.27
N GLN A 349 -10.13 11.18 12.10
CA GLN A 349 -11.15 10.53 11.28
C GLN A 349 -10.62 9.21 10.69
N ALA A 350 -9.37 9.18 10.21
CA ALA A 350 -8.74 7.95 9.75
C ALA A 350 -8.66 6.89 10.86
N ALA A 351 -8.44 7.29 12.13
CA ALA A 351 -8.40 6.42 13.29
C ALA A 351 -9.79 6.12 13.89
N SER A 352 -10.88 6.39 13.18
CA SER A 352 -12.26 6.20 13.69
C SER A 352 -13.19 5.47 12.71
N LEU A 353 -12.64 4.84 11.68
CA LEU A 353 -13.43 4.07 10.72
C LEU A 353 -14.13 2.89 11.42
N LYS A 354 -15.41 2.70 11.12
CA LYS A 354 -16.24 1.63 11.68
C LYS A 354 -16.96 0.89 10.55
N ASN A 355 -16.68 -0.42 10.42
CA ASN A 355 -17.33 -1.30 9.45
C ASN A 355 -17.39 -0.74 8.03
N HIS A 356 -16.41 0.10 7.65
CA HIS A 356 -16.34 0.61 6.29
C HIS A 356 -16.00 -0.55 5.34
N HIS A 357 -16.77 -0.69 4.28
CA HIS A 357 -16.59 -1.71 3.25
C HIS A 357 -16.19 -1.04 1.95
N PRO A 358 -14.90 -1.12 1.54
CA PRO A 358 -14.52 -0.67 0.20
C PRO A 358 -15.32 -1.47 -0.84
N SER A 359 -15.89 -0.79 -1.82
CA SER A 359 -16.87 -1.37 -2.74
C SER A 359 -16.35 -2.61 -3.50
N VAL A 360 -15.06 -2.61 -3.84
CA VAL A 360 -14.38 -3.70 -4.56
C VAL A 360 -13.70 -4.71 -3.64
N ALA A 361 -13.86 -4.59 -2.31
CA ALA A 361 -13.42 -5.63 -1.38
C ALA A 361 -14.30 -6.88 -1.46
N LEU A 362 -13.79 -8.03 -1.03
CA LEU A 362 -14.60 -9.23 -0.89
C LEU A 362 -15.76 -8.97 0.10
N PRO A 363 -16.91 -9.63 -0.05
CA PRO A 363 -18.16 -9.28 0.64
C PRO A 363 -18.05 -9.13 2.16
N ASP A 364 -17.21 -9.94 2.80
CA ASP A 364 -17.11 -9.99 4.26
C ASP A 364 -15.95 -9.15 4.82
N ILE A 365 -15.18 -8.48 3.98
CA ILE A 365 -14.03 -7.66 4.39
C ILE A 365 -14.52 -6.29 4.86
N ARG A 366 -14.03 -5.86 6.02
CA ARG A 366 -14.37 -4.56 6.63
C ARG A 366 -13.13 -3.85 7.15
N MET A 367 -13.12 -2.54 6.97
CA MET A 367 -12.12 -1.65 7.56
C MET A 367 -12.61 -1.17 8.94
N ASN A 368 -11.75 -1.36 9.92
CA ASN A 368 -11.95 -0.85 11.27
C ASN A 368 -10.64 -0.28 11.80
N THR A 369 -10.69 0.95 12.32
CA THR A 369 -9.55 1.60 12.93
C THR A 369 -9.87 2.13 14.31
N SER A 370 -8.84 2.38 15.11
CA SER A 370 -8.97 3.04 16.39
C SER A 370 -7.67 3.80 16.71
N PRO A 371 -7.63 4.70 17.69
CA PRO A 371 -6.38 5.33 18.13
C PRO A 371 -5.29 4.36 18.56
N HIS A 372 -5.64 3.09 18.83
CA HIS A 372 -4.73 2.03 19.24
C HIS A 372 -4.49 0.97 18.12
N SER A 373 -5.12 1.10 16.96
CA SER A 373 -4.99 0.14 15.86
C SER A 373 -5.02 0.83 14.51
N TYR A 374 -3.86 0.87 13.86
CA TYR A 374 -3.62 1.46 12.54
C TYR A 374 -3.47 0.39 11.45
N LEU A 375 -4.10 -0.79 11.64
CA LEU A 375 -4.31 -1.84 10.65
C LEU A 375 -5.79 -1.83 10.23
N PRO A 376 -6.18 -1.07 9.19
CA PRO A 376 -7.58 -0.91 8.81
C PRO A 376 -8.24 -2.22 8.35
N ILE A 377 -7.54 -3.00 7.52
CA ILE A 377 -8.00 -4.30 7.03
C ILE A 377 -7.22 -5.40 7.75
N ARG A 378 -7.94 -6.25 8.50
CA ARG A 378 -7.36 -7.38 9.24
C ARG A 378 -7.94 -8.72 8.81
N GLN A 379 -8.74 -8.72 7.77
CA GLN A 379 -9.49 -9.88 7.31
C GLN A 379 -9.00 -10.30 5.94
N MET A 380 -8.83 -11.63 5.77
CA MET A 380 -8.56 -12.26 4.48
C MET A 380 -9.37 -13.53 4.35
N ARG A 381 -9.53 -14.01 3.14
CA ARG A 381 -10.18 -15.29 2.84
C ARG A 381 -9.27 -16.16 1.99
N LEU A 382 -9.13 -17.42 2.34
CA LEU A 382 -8.41 -18.38 1.50
C LEU A 382 -9.17 -18.59 0.20
N VAL A 383 -8.40 -18.65 -0.88
CA VAL A 383 -8.91 -18.87 -2.24
C VAL A 383 -8.05 -19.92 -2.96
N GLN A 384 -8.68 -20.72 -3.83
CA GLN A 384 -7.99 -21.66 -4.71
C GLN A 384 -8.36 -21.39 -6.15
N PHE A 385 -7.38 -21.31 -7.02
CA PHE A 385 -7.59 -21.09 -8.45
C PHE A 385 -7.99 -22.40 -9.13
N ASP A 386 -9.14 -22.44 -9.79
CA ASP A 386 -9.64 -23.64 -10.47
C ASP A 386 -9.20 -23.77 -11.94
N GLY A 387 -8.33 -22.86 -12.41
CA GLY A 387 -7.93 -22.73 -13.81
C GLY A 387 -8.71 -21.65 -14.56
N ARG A 388 -9.71 -21.04 -13.93
CA ARG A 388 -10.54 -19.98 -14.52
C ARG A 388 -10.87 -18.85 -13.53
N SER A 389 -11.16 -19.20 -12.29
CA SER A 389 -11.67 -18.31 -11.25
C SER A 389 -11.10 -18.68 -9.90
N TRP A 390 -11.03 -17.71 -9.00
CA TRP A 390 -10.71 -17.93 -7.61
C TRP A 390 -11.92 -18.43 -6.83
N GLN A 391 -11.83 -19.63 -6.29
CA GLN A 391 -12.87 -20.26 -5.48
C GLN A 391 -12.56 -20.00 -4.00
N PRO A 392 -13.35 -19.15 -3.32
CA PRO A 392 -13.16 -18.93 -1.88
C PRO A 392 -13.54 -20.20 -1.11
N PHE A 393 -12.75 -20.51 -0.08
CA PHE A 393 -13.02 -21.64 0.82
C PHE A 393 -12.70 -21.28 2.27
N GLY A 394 -13.26 -22.06 3.20
CA GLY A 394 -13.14 -21.78 4.63
C GLY A 394 -13.89 -20.50 5.05
N GLU A 395 -13.72 -20.14 6.32
CA GLU A 395 -14.26 -18.91 6.88
C GLU A 395 -13.33 -17.71 6.60
N VAL A 396 -13.86 -16.50 6.75
CA VAL A 396 -13.02 -15.29 6.78
C VAL A 396 -12.11 -15.36 7.99
N ILE A 397 -10.82 -15.16 7.77
CA ILE A 397 -9.81 -15.23 8.81
C ILE A 397 -9.52 -13.80 9.27
N GLU A 398 -9.82 -13.51 10.53
CA GLU A 398 -9.41 -12.25 11.15
C GLU A 398 -8.01 -12.43 11.77
N THR A 399 -7.07 -11.61 11.33
CA THR A 399 -5.72 -11.60 11.86
C THR A 399 -5.64 -10.70 13.07
N ALA A 400 -5.50 -11.29 14.27
CA ALA A 400 -5.25 -10.53 15.47
C ALA A 400 -3.79 -10.01 15.46
N PHE A 401 -3.61 -8.71 15.62
CA PHE A 401 -2.33 -8.13 16.01
C PHE A 401 -2.11 -8.44 17.49
N THR A 402 -1.22 -9.36 17.81
CA THR A 402 -0.73 -9.51 19.18
C THR A 402 0.35 -8.44 19.41
N GLU A 403 -0.04 -7.29 19.99
CA GLU A 403 0.92 -6.42 20.67
C GLU A 403 1.60 -7.26 21.74
N GLY A 404 2.89 -7.53 21.58
CA GLY A 404 3.67 -8.11 22.68
C GLY A 404 4.51 -9.32 22.33
N ALA A 405 5.45 -9.20 21.41
CA ALA A 405 6.64 -10.04 21.41
C ALA A 405 7.86 -9.24 20.92
N ALA A 406 8.02 -8.02 21.46
CA ALA A 406 9.32 -7.35 21.52
C ALA A 406 9.87 -7.62 22.92
N ARG A 407 10.53 -8.78 23.11
CA ARG A 407 11.50 -9.04 24.18
C ARG A 407 12.80 -9.52 23.56
#